data_969794052948424fe5af3204d3fad302
#
_entry.id   969794052948424fe5af3204d3fad302
#
_cell.length_a   1.000
_cell.length_b   1.000
_cell.length_c   1.000
_cell.angle_alpha   90.00
_cell.angle_beta   90.00
_cell.angle_gamma   90.00
#
_symmetry.space_group_name_H-M   'P 1'
#
loop_
_entity.id
_entity.type
_entity.pdbx_description
1 polymer ?
#
loop_
_entity_poly.entity_id
_entity_poly.type
_entity_poly.pdbx_seq_one_letter_code
_entity_poly.pdbx_strand_id
1 'polypeptide(L)' 'MKINGKVVKLNGPEPLVDVLISAGYDADRVALEINGALVKRGDMAKRLVHDEDVLEVFSFTGGG' A
#
# COMPACT_ATOMS: atom_id res chain seq x y z
N MET A 1 -4.91 -7.02 7.55
CA MET A 1 -4.31 -6.65 6.26
C MET A 1 -2.96 -7.32 6.12
N LYS A 2 -2.51 -7.55 4.90
CA LYS A 2 -1.16 -8.04 4.65
C LYS A 2 -0.45 -7.10 3.69
N ILE A 3 0.83 -6.84 3.94
CA ILE A 3 1.69 -6.09 3.02
C ILE A 3 2.90 -6.97 2.74
N ASN A 4 3.01 -7.42 1.50
CA ASN A 4 4.09 -8.33 1.07
C ASN A 4 4.21 -9.53 2.00
N GLY A 5 3.06 -10.10 2.37
CA GLY A 5 2.99 -11.27 3.24
C GLY A 5 3.07 -10.98 4.73
N LYS A 6 3.37 -9.75 5.12
CA LYS A 6 3.48 -9.38 6.53
C LYS A 6 2.12 -8.90 7.04
N VAL A 7 1.69 -9.44 8.16
CA VAL A 7 0.40 -9.09 8.75
C VAL A 7 0.49 -7.73 9.45
N VAL A 8 -0.45 -6.86 9.12
CA VAL A 8 -0.60 -5.54 9.76
C VAL A 8 -2.07 -5.40 10.12
N LYS A 9 -2.35 -5.23 11.40
CA LYS A 9 -3.74 -5.12 11.84
C LYS A 9 -4.23 -3.68 11.72
N LEU A 10 -5.39 -3.52 11.08
CA LEU A 10 -6.09 -2.24 11.03
C LEU A 10 -7.35 -2.33 11.87
N ASN A 11 -7.66 -1.27 12.61
CA ASN A 11 -8.88 -1.21 13.43
C ASN A 11 -10.07 -0.64 12.67
N GLY A 12 -9.86 -0.23 11.44
CA GLY A 12 -10.89 0.32 10.56
C GLY A 12 -10.25 0.76 9.28
N PRO A 13 -11.01 1.32 8.34
CA PRO A 13 -10.43 1.81 7.09
C PRO A 13 -9.40 2.89 7.36
N GLU A 14 -8.29 2.85 6.63
CA GLU A 14 -7.24 3.86 6.71
C GLU A 14 -6.80 4.28 5.32
N PRO A 15 -6.34 5.53 5.16
CA PRO A 15 -5.80 5.97 3.88
C PRO A 15 -4.59 5.13 3.47
N LEU A 16 -4.57 4.71 2.21
CA LEU A 16 -3.48 3.89 1.69
C LEU A 16 -2.12 4.55 1.92
N VAL A 17 -2.01 5.85 1.66
CA VAL A 17 -0.74 6.57 1.80
C VAL A 17 -0.24 6.50 3.24
N ASP A 18 -1.12 6.66 4.22
CA ASP A 18 -0.73 6.59 5.62
C ASP A 18 -0.22 5.20 5.99
N VAL A 19 -0.87 4.17 5.48
CA VAL A 19 -0.45 2.79 5.72
C VAL A 19 0.92 2.52 5.12
N LEU A 20 1.17 3.00 3.90
CA LEU A 20 2.46 2.85 3.25
C LEU A 20 3.57 3.54 4.04
N ILE A 21 3.32 4.76 4.49
CA ILE A 21 4.30 5.52 5.27
C ILE A 21 4.60 4.79 6.58
N SER A 22 3.57 4.33 7.27
CA SER A 22 3.74 3.58 8.52
C SER A 22 4.55 2.31 8.32
N ALA A 23 4.44 1.69 7.16
CA ALA A 23 5.18 0.47 6.84
C ALA A 23 6.61 0.74 6.34
N GLY A 24 7.00 2.00 6.24
CA GLY A 24 8.36 2.37 5.83
C GLY A 24 8.54 2.61 4.34
N TYR A 25 7.45 2.72 3.59
CA TYR A 25 7.54 2.97 2.14
C TYR A 25 7.37 4.45 1.84
N ASP A 26 7.99 4.86 0.75
CA ASP A 26 7.75 6.17 0.16
C ASP A 26 6.67 6.00 -0.91
N ALA A 27 5.49 6.57 -0.64
CA ALA A 27 4.35 6.39 -1.54
C ALA A 27 4.60 6.92 -2.95
N ASP A 28 5.53 7.86 -3.10
CA ASP A 28 5.87 8.41 -4.42
C ASP A 28 6.81 7.50 -5.21
N ARG A 29 7.37 6.48 -4.57
CA ARG A 29 8.38 5.61 -5.17
C ARG A 29 7.98 4.15 -5.25
N VAL A 30 6.72 3.88 -5.06
CA VAL A 30 6.22 2.50 -5.11
C VAL A 30 5.11 2.37 -6.12
N ALA A 31 4.98 1.17 -6.64
CA ALA A 31 3.76 0.71 -7.30
C ALA A 31 3.17 -0.38 -6.42
N LEU A 32 1.87 -0.59 -6.50
CA LEU A 32 1.28 -1.63 -5.68
C LEU A 32 0.01 -2.19 -6.31
N GLU A 33 -0.29 -3.41 -5.86
CA GLU A 33 -1.57 -4.05 -6.12
C GLU A 33 -2.32 -4.23 -4.80
N ILE A 34 -3.61 -4.09 -4.85
CA ILE A 34 -4.50 -4.43 -3.74
C ILE A 34 -5.43 -5.53 -4.22
N ASN A 35 -5.38 -6.67 -3.54
CA ASN A 35 -6.18 -7.85 -3.89
C ASN A 35 -6.00 -8.24 -5.37
N GLY A 36 -4.78 -8.13 -5.86
CA GLY A 36 -4.43 -8.49 -7.22
C GLY A 36 -4.66 -7.44 -8.28
N ALA A 37 -5.19 -6.28 -7.92
CA ALA A 37 -5.48 -5.22 -8.86
C ALA A 37 -4.51 -4.05 -8.69
N LEU A 38 -3.92 -3.61 -9.79
CA LEU A 38 -3.00 -2.48 -9.76
C LEU A 38 -3.73 -1.21 -9.35
N VAL A 39 -3.12 -0.44 -8.45
CA VAL A 39 -3.63 0.86 -8.04
C VAL A 39 -2.95 1.93 -8.88
N LYS A 40 -3.75 2.70 -9.61
CA LYS A 40 -3.21 3.77 -10.43
C LYS A 40 -2.66 4.89 -9.57
N ARG A 41 -1.60 5.52 -10.04
CA ARG A 41 -0.93 6.60 -9.30
C ARG A 41 -1.92 7.69 -8.86
N GLY A 42 -2.81 8.10 -9.74
CA GLY A 42 -3.78 9.14 -9.43
C GLY A 42 -4.82 8.75 -8.40
N ASP A 43 -4.99 7.45 -8.14
CA ASP A 43 -5.98 6.97 -7.16
C ASP A 43 -5.38 6.74 -5.78
N MET A 44 -4.05 6.74 -5.66
CA MET A 44 -3.41 6.38 -4.40
C MET A 44 -3.79 7.31 -3.26
N ALA A 45 -3.89 8.60 -3.52
CA ALA A 45 -4.21 9.59 -2.50
C ALA A 45 -5.66 9.48 -2.00
N LYS A 46 -6.53 8.84 -2.78
CA LYS A 46 -7.96 8.71 -2.47
C LYS A 46 -8.33 7.33 -1.97
N ARG A 47 -7.42 6.37 -2.06
CA ARG A 47 -7.73 4.98 -1.76
C ARG A 47 -7.74 4.74 -0.26
N LEU A 48 -8.77 4.05 0.21
CA LEU A 48 -8.80 3.51 1.56
C LEU A 48 -8.46 2.03 1.53
N VAL A 49 -7.81 1.54 2.57
CA VAL A 49 -7.54 0.12 2.75
C VAL A 49 -8.24 -0.39 4.00
N HIS A 50 -8.55 -1.67 3.99
CA HIS A 50 -9.32 -2.34 5.04
C HIS A 50 -8.52 -3.52 5.59
N ASP A 51 -8.90 -4.01 6.76
CA ASP A 51 -8.13 -5.05 7.44
C ASP A 51 -8.05 -6.36 6.66
N GLU A 52 -9.01 -6.64 5.80
CA GLU A 52 -8.98 -7.86 4.98
C GLU A 52 -8.22 -7.72 3.66
N ASP A 53 -7.69 -6.54 3.37
CA ASP A 53 -6.99 -6.31 2.09
C ASP A 53 -5.61 -6.94 2.10
N VAL A 54 -5.18 -7.36 0.90
CA VAL A 54 -3.84 -7.91 0.67
C VAL A 54 -3.11 -6.98 -0.30
N LEU A 55 -2.03 -6.38 0.18
CA LEU A 55 -1.23 -5.44 -0.57
C LEU A 55 0.09 -6.09 -1.00
N GLU A 56 0.45 -5.88 -2.26
CA GLU A 56 1.78 -6.18 -2.76
C GLU A 56 2.42 -4.90 -3.24
N VAL A 57 3.52 -4.53 -2.62
CA VAL A 57 4.21 -3.26 -2.87
C VAL A 57 5.53 -3.53 -3.57
N PHE A 58 5.76 -2.80 -4.65
CA PHE A 58 6.98 -2.90 -5.45
C PHE A 58 7.72 -1.58 -5.34
N SER A 59 8.86 -1.60 -4.66
CA SER A 59 9.67 -0.40 -4.47
C SER A 59 10.64 -0.22 -5.64
N PHE A 60 10.70 0.99 -6.14
CA PHE A 60 11.68 1.35 -7.15
C PHE A 60 12.86 2.01 -6.45
N THR A 61 13.82 1.18 -6.05
CA THR A 61 15.02 1.67 -5.42
C THR A 61 16.14 1.68 -6.42
N GLY A 62 17.05 2.50 -6.24
CA GLY A 62 18.25 2.44 -7.03
C GLY A 62 18.08 2.87 -8.43
N GLY A 63 16.95 3.00 -8.84
CA GLY A 63 16.78 3.61 -10.10
C GLY A 63 17.71 4.74 -10.15
N GLY A 64 18.10 4.75 -9.11
CA GLY A 64 19.19 5.71 -9.04
C GLY A 64 18.89 6.54 -9.82
#